data_933582d96fa5810097f4fb044b67dc10
#
_entry.id   933582d96fa5810097f4fb044b67dc10
#
_cell.length_a   1.000
_cell.length_b   1.000
_cell.length_c   1.000
_cell.angle_alpha   90.00
_cell.angle_beta   90.00
_cell.angle_gamma   90.00
#
_symmetry.space_group_name_H-M   'P 1'
#
loop_
_entity.id
_entity.type
_entity.pdbx_description
1 polymer ?
#
loop_
_entity_poly.entity_id
_entity_poly.type
_entity_poly.pdbx_seq_one_letter_code
_entity_poly.pdbx_strand_id
1 'polypeptide(L)'
;MKTLEKKHPLAIRWFHWINFPVLLIMVWSGLLIYWANPVYRIGVGKHTLMKMTVKEPVYEKWHIAFRLGEGISLHFFFMWFFAINGIAYVLYTIFSGEWRYLVPDRRSFKESFLVVLHDLRLRKEAPPQRKYNAAQRISYSAIILMGLGSLLTGLAIYKPVQFAWLTWLFGGYQMARFFHFWITVGYVLFFVVHIAQVIKTGWSNFRAMIIGVEVGEARGD
;
A
#
# COMPACT_ATOMS: atom_id res chain seq x y z
N MET A 1 -14.83 13.71 32.07
CA MET A 1 -15.07 12.26 31.98
C MET A 1 -14.37 11.73 30.71
N LYS A 2 -13.68 10.59 30.77
CA LYS A 2 -13.14 9.95 29.54
C LYS A 2 -14.26 9.18 28.88
N THR A 3 -14.60 9.50 27.64
CA THR A 3 -15.62 8.80 26.85
C THR A 3 -14.95 7.84 25.87
N LEU A 4 -15.52 6.64 25.71
CA LEU A 4 -15.08 5.68 24.71
C LEU A 4 -15.83 5.95 23.40
N GLU A 5 -15.12 6.43 22.38
CA GLU A 5 -15.70 6.67 21.07
C GLU A 5 -15.33 5.54 20.11
N LYS A 6 -16.33 5.02 19.37
CA LYS A 6 -16.12 4.00 18.34
C LYS A 6 -15.44 4.64 17.13
N LYS A 7 -14.19 4.24 16.85
CA LYS A 7 -13.37 4.83 15.78
C LYS A 7 -13.39 4.00 14.51
N HIS A 8 -13.14 2.70 14.63
CA HIS A 8 -13.02 1.81 13.47
C HIS A 8 -14.03 0.64 13.55
N PRO A 9 -14.85 0.43 12.50
CA PRO A 9 -15.70 -0.75 12.39
C PRO A 9 -14.90 -2.05 12.44
N LEU A 10 -15.48 -3.11 12.97
CA LEU A 10 -14.82 -4.41 13.09
C LEU A 10 -14.31 -4.93 11.73
N ALA A 11 -15.12 -4.81 10.68
CA ALA A 11 -14.75 -5.23 9.34
C ALA A 11 -13.47 -4.54 8.83
N ILE A 12 -13.36 -3.22 9.00
CA ILE A 12 -12.17 -2.46 8.60
C ILE A 12 -10.92 -2.95 9.33
N ARG A 13 -11.04 -3.27 10.62
CA ARG A 13 -9.93 -3.81 11.42
C ARG A 13 -9.49 -5.19 10.92
N TRP A 14 -10.43 -6.09 10.60
CA TRP A 14 -10.12 -7.39 10.02
C TRP A 14 -9.43 -7.26 8.66
N PHE A 15 -9.96 -6.47 7.74
CA PHE A 15 -9.32 -6.24 6.44
C PHE A 15 -7.89 -5.71 6.59
N HIS A 16 -7.67 -4.77 7.51
CA HIS A 16 -6.34 -4.23 7.76
C HIS A 16 -5.38 -5.28 8.31
N TRP A 17 -5.77 -6.03 9.35
CA TRP A 17 -4.87 -6.98 9.99
C TRP A 17 -4.62 -8.25 9.17
N ILE A 18 -5.56 -8.64 8.29
CA ILE A 18 -5.33 -9.69 7.29
C ILE A 18 -4.37 -9.17 6.21
N ASN A 19 -4.58 -7.95 5.73
CA ASN A 19 -3.76 -7.39 4.65
C ASN A 19 -2.30 -7.17 5.05
N PHE A 20 -2.04 -6.86 6.31
CA PHE A 20 -0.68 -6.56 6.78
C PHE A 20 0.31 -7.72 6.51
N PRO A 21 0.14 -8.95 7.03
CA PRO A 21 1.04 -10.06 6.75
C PRO A 21 0.99 -10.48 5.28
N VAL A 22 -0.19 -10.46 4.65
CA VAL A 22 -0.34 -10.81 3.23
C VAL A 22 0.50 -9.89 2.35
N LEU A 23 0.44 -8.56 2.57
CA LEU A 23 1.24 -7.60 1.80
C LEU A 23 2.74 -7.79 2.01
N LEU A 24 3.20 -8.06 3.23
CA LEU A 24 4.61 -8.33 3.50
C LEU A 24 5.10 -9.58 2.75
N ILE A 25 4.30 -10.65 2.76
CA ILE A 25 4.64 -11.88 2.02
C ILE A 25 4.62 -11.64 0.52
N MET A 26 3.65 -10.87 -0.01
CA MET A 26 3.56 -10.52 -1.44
C MET A 26 4.76 -9.69 -1.89
N VAL A 27 5.18 -8.70 -1.10
CA VAL A 27 6.40 -7.91 -1.39
C VAL A 27 7.63 -8.79 -1.36
N TRP A 28 7.82 -9.59 -0.30
CA TRP A 28 8.96 -10.49 -0.17
C TRP A 28 9.05 -11.50 -1.31
N SER A 29 7.97 -12.24 -1.57
CA SER A 29 7.93 -13.23 -2.63
C SER A 29 8.12 -12.61 -4.03
N GLY A 30 7.54 -11.41 -4.26
CA GLY A 30 7.76 -10.64 -5.47
C GLY A 30 9.23 -10.25 -5.67
N LEU A 31 9.94 -9.89 -4.61
CA LEU A 31 11.39 -9.62 -4.66
C LEU A 31 12.20 -10.88 -4.97
N LEU A 32 11.85 -12.04 -4.40
CA LEU A 32 12.51 -13.31 -4.74
C LEU A 32 12.36 -13.64 -6.24
N ILE A 33 11.17 -13.40 -6.82
CA ILE A 33 10.93 -13.57 -8.25
C ILE A 33 11.77 -12.56 -9.06
N TYR A 34 11.77 -11.30 -8.65
CA TYR A 34 12.49 -10.24 -9.35
C TYR A 34 14.00 -10.48 -9.36
N TRP A 35 14.59 -10.91 -8.24
CA TRP A 35 16.03 -11.13 -8.11
C TRP A 35 16.55 -12.31 -8.94
N ALA A 36 15.70 -13.26 -9.28
CA ALA A 36 16.08 -14.34 -10.19
C ALA A 36 16.40 -13.82 -11.61
N ASN A 37 15.80 -12.68 -12.02
CA ASN A 37 16.08 -12.03 -13.32
C ASN A 37 15.92 -10.49 -13.19
N PRO A 38 16.87 -9.80 -12.55
CA PRO A 38 16.81 -8.35 -12.35
C PRO A 38 17.07 -7.62 -13.67
N VAL A 39 16.06 -6.91 -14.16
CA VAL A 39 16.11 -6.25 -15.48
C VAL A 39 16.11 -4.72 -15.38
N TYR A 40 15.70 -4.14 -14.24
CA TYR A 40 15.54 -2.69 -14.15
C TYR A 40 16.82 -1.98 -13.76
N ARG A 41 17.07 -0.87 -14.47
CA ARG A 41 18.19 0.04 -14.24
C ARG A 41 17.70 1.48 -14.35
N ILE A 42 18.30 2.35 -13.58
CA ILE A 42 18.12 3.79 -13.69
C ILE A 42 19.34 4.33 -14.44
N GLY A 43 19.12 5.10 -15.49
CA GLY A 43 20.20 5.66 -16.29
C GLY A 43 19.70 6.68 -17.32
N VAL A 44 20.64 7.36 -17.94
CA VAL A 44 20.37 8.35 -19.00
C VAL A 44 21.10 7.88 -20.27
N GLY A 45 20.35 7.62 -21.33
CA GLY A 45 20.87 7.09 -22.57
C GLY A 45 21.62 5.75 -22.38
N LYS A 46 22.91 5.70 -22.73
CA LYS A 46 23.77 4.51 -22.57
C LYS A 46 24.36 4.37 -21.15
N HIS A 47 24.26 5.40 -20.31
CA HIS A 47 24.89 5.41 -18.98
C HIS A 47 23.91 4.88 -17.92
N THR A 48 24.30 3.80 -17.26
CA THR A 48 23.55 3.25 -16.11
C THR A 48 24.06 3.91 -14.83
N LEU A 49 23.17 4.64 -14.13
CA LEU A 49 23.48 5.27 -12.85
C LEU A 49 23.34 4.26 -11.71
N MET A 50 22.29 3.45 -11.75
CA MET A 50 22.02 2.44 -10.74
C MET A 50 21.34 1.22 -11.37
N LYS A 51 21.76 0.03 -10.98
CA LYS A 51 21.02 -1.21 -11.24
C LYS A 51 20.15 -1.52 -10.04
N MET A 52 18.89 -1.84 -10.29
CA MET A 52 17.95 -2.24 -9.24
C MET A 52 18.12 -3.74 -8.92
N THR A 53 19.32 -4.09 -8.47
CA THR A 53 19.67 -5.46 -8.08
C THR A 53 20.49 -5.42 -6.80
N VAL A 54 20.46 -6.49 -6.05
CA VAL A 54 21.30 -6.69 -4.86
C VAL A 54 22.63 -7.28 -5.33
N LYS A 55 23.76 -6.86 -4.76
CA LYS A 55 25.08 -7.39 -5.09
C LYS A 55 25.22 -8.84 -4.63
N GLU A 56 26.00 -9.63 -5.35
CA GLU A 56 26.23 -11.07 -5.10
C GLU A 56 26.58 -11.43 -3.64
N PRO A 57 27.50 -10.73 -2.96
CA PRO A 57 27.81 -11.02 -1.55
C PRO A 57 26.61 -10.87 -0.60
N VAL A 58 25.66 -10.01 -0.95
CA VAL A 58 24.42 -9.81 -0.14
C VAL A 58 23.45 -10.96 -0.38
N TYR A 59 23.36 -11.45 -1.62
CA TYR A 59 22.56 -12.64 -1.93
C TYR A 59 23.02 -13.86 -1.12
N GLU A 60 24.34 -14.13 -1.10
CA GLU A 60 24.90 -15.24 -0.33
C GLU A 60 24.65 -15.11 1.16
N LYS A 61 24.93 -13.92 1.74
CA LYS A 61 24.75 -13.65 3.16
C LYS A 61 23.30 -13.85 3.62
N TRP A 62 22.34 -13.52 2.78
CA TRP A 62 20.91 -13.55 3.14
C TRP A 62 20.20 -14.79 2.58
N HIS A 63 20.93 -15.70 1.93
CA HIS A 63 20.39 -16.91 1.29
C HIS A 63 19.20 -16.60 0.35
N ILE A 64 19.23 -15.48 -0.37
CA ILE A 64 18.13 -15.03 -1.24
C ILE A 64 18.32 -15.50 -2.69
N ALA A 65 19.56 -15.77 -3.10
CA ALA A 65 19.87 -16.20 -4.45
C ALA A 65 19.20 -17.56 -4.78
N PHE A 66 18.69 -17.66 -6.01
CA PHE A 66 18.09 -18.89 -6.54
C PHE A 66 16.85 -19.45 -5.82
N ARG A 67 16.11 -18.63 -5.07
CA ARG A 67 14.85 -19.00 -4.42
C ARG A 67 13.61 -18.69 -5.27
N LEU A 68 13.74 -18.77 -6.60
CA LEU A 68 12.66 -18.45 -7.55
C LEU A 68 11.42 -19.34 -7.33
N GLY A 69 11.61 -20.65 -7.17
CA GLY A 69 10.50 -21.58 -6.96
C GLY A 69 9.71 -21.29 -5.70
N GLU A 70 10.37 -20.93 -4.61
CA GLU A 70 9.74 -20.51 -3.37
C GLU A 70 9.00 -19.18 -3.55
N GLY A 71 9.64 -18.19 -4.22
CA GLY A 71 9.02 -16.91 -4.53
C GLY A 71 7.73 -17.07 -5.33
N ILE A 72 7.75 -17.90 -6.38
CA ILE A 72 6.57 -18.20 -7.21
C ILE A 72 5.47 -18.87 -6.39
N SER A 73 5.81 -19.89 -5.60
CA SER A 73 4.85 -20.63 -4.78
C SER A 73 4.15 -19.74 -3.76
N LEU A 74 4.91 -18.94 -3.01
CA LEU A 74 4.36 -18.00 -2.04
C LEU A 74 3.53 -16.91 -2.71
N HIS A 75 4.05 -16.33 -3.80
CA HIS A 75 3.37 -15.23 -4.49
C HIS A 75 2.02 -15.66 -5.04
N PHE A 76 1.95 -16.80 -5.71
CA PHE A 76 0.72 -17.33 -6.31
C PHE A 76 -0.27 -17.87 -5.29
N PHE A 77 0.20 -18.32 -4.14
CA PHE A 77 -0.69 -18.71 -3.06
C PHE A 77 -1.30 -17.47 -2.37
N PHE A 78 -0.46 -16.51 -1.97
CA PHE A 78 -0.92 -15.34 -1.22
C PHE A 78 -1.62 -14.27 -2.09
N MET A 79 -1.45 -14.28 -3.42
CA MET A 79 -2.20 -13.36 -4.29
C MET A 79 -3.71 -13.52 -4.18
N TRP A 80 -4.21 -14.75 -3.87
CA TRP A 80 -5.64 -14.98 -3.66
C TRP A 80 -6.14 -14.34 -2.38
N PHE A 81 -5.39 -14.40 -1.30
CA PHE A 81 -5.72 -13.71 -0.06
C PHE A 81 -5.70 -12.21 -0.27
N PHE A 82 -4.71 -11.69 -0.98
CA PHE A 82 -4.64 -10.27 -1.34
C PHE A 82 -5.85 -9.83 -2.17
N ALA A 83 -6.19 -10.57 -3.21
CA ALA A 83 -7.30 -10.28 -4.10
C ALA A 83 -8.66 -10.34 -3.37
N ILE A 84 -8.92 -11.44 -2.65
CA ILE A 84 -10.18 -11.63 -1.93
C ILE A 84 -10.36 -10.57 -0.84
N ASN A 85 -9.33 -10.35 -0.02
CA ASN A 85 -9.37 -9.34 1.03
C ASN A 85 -9.56 -7.92 0.46
N GLY A 86 -8.86 -7.59 -0.63
CA GLY A 86 -8.98 -6.29 -1.30
C GLY A 86 -10.37 -6.07 -1.90
N ILE A 87 -10.92 -7.07 -2.61
CA ILE A 87 -12.27 -7.00 -3.19
C ILE A 87 -13.32 -6.88 -2.08
N ALA A 88 -13.22 -7.70 -1.04
CA ALA A 88 -14.14 -7.65 0.10
C ALA A 88 -14.09 -6.29 0.81
N TYR A 89 -12.90 -5.72 0.99
CA TYR A 89 -12.73 -4.37 1.53
C TYR A 89 -13.42 -3.30 0.68
N VAL A 90 -13.22 -3.33 -0.64
CA VAL A 90 -13.84 -2.37 -1.57
C VAL A 90 -15.37 -2.51 -1.54
N LEU A 91 -15.89 -3.72 -1.62
CA LEU A 91 -17.33 -3.99 -1.54
C LEU A 91 -17.92 -3.50 -0.22
N TYR A 92 -17.28 -3.84 0.91
CA TYR A 92 -17.72 -3.33 2.22
C TYR A 92 -17.74 -1.81 2.25
N THR A 93 -16.69 -1.17 1.75
CA THR A 93 -16.57 0.30 1.73
C THR A 93 -17.67 0.95 0.91
N ILE A 94 -18.05 0.34 -0.24
CA ILE A 94 -19.14 0.82 -1.09
C ILE A 94 -20.50 0.66 -0.36
N PHE A 95 -20.82 -0.55 0.12
CA PHE A 95 -22.13 -0.85 0.70
C PHE A 95 -22.35 -0.19 2.05
N SER A 96 -21.29 0.01 2.86
CA SER A 96 -21.39 0.73 4.13
C SER A 96 -21.45 2.25 3.99
N GLY A 97 -21.18 2.79 2.79
CA GLY A 97 -21.08 4.23 2.56
C GLY A 97 -19.77 4.86 3.03
N GLU A 98 -18.83 4.09 3.55
CA GLU A 98 -17.51 4.57 4.02
C GLU A 98 -16.68 5.23 2.90
N TRP A 99 -16.90 4.87 1.64
CA TRP A 99 -16.23 5.47 0.49
C TRP A 99 -16.34 6.99 0.44
N ARG A 100 -17.44 7.57 0.97
CA ARG A 100 -17.67 9.03 1.01
C ARG A 100 -16.62 9.75 1.85
N TYR A 101 -16.03 9.07 2.84
CA TYR A 101 -14.95 9.61 3.66
C TYR A 101 -13.57 9.38 3.07
N LEU A 102 -13.44 8.42 2.13
CA LEU A 102 -12.16 8.04 1.53
C LEU A 102 -11.86 8.84 0.24
N VAL A 103 -12.90 9.10 -0.58
CA VAL A 103 -12.69 9.79 -1.86
C VAL A 103 -12.25 11.24 -1.64
N PRO A 104 -11.07 11.64 -2.16
CA PRO A 104 -10.59 13.01 -2.04
C PRO A 104 -11.43 13.95 -2.92
N ASP A 105 -11.68 15.15 -2.45
CA ASP A 105 -12.23 16.27 -3.22
C ASP A 105 -11.11 17.14 -3.81
N ARG A 106 -11.45 18.11 -4.64
CA ARG A 106 -10.45 19.00 -5.27
C ARG A 106 -9.63 19.79 -4.24
N ARG A 107 -10.19 20.09 -3.07
CA ARG A 107 -9.50 20.81 -1.99
C ARG A 107 -8.51 19.90 -1.26
N SER A 108 -8.76 18.58 -1.25
CA SER A 108 -7.90 17.60 -0.57
C SER A 108 -6.45 17.65 -1.06
N PHE A 109 -6.21 17.93 -2.33
CA PHE A 109 -4.83 18.01 -2.85
C PHE A 109 -4.05 19.19 -2.24
N LYS A 110 -4.67 20.37 -2.14
CA LYS A 110 -4.06 21.55 -1.49
C LYS A 110 -3.92 21.32 0.03
N GLU A 111 -4.97 20.83 0.66
CA GLU A 111 -4.99 20.58 2.10
C GLU A 111 -3.99 19.49 2.51
N SER A 112 -3.78 18.44 1.68
CA SER A 112 -2.78 17.41 1.97
C SER A 112 -1.36 17.96 2.00
N PHE A 113 -1.04 18.88 1.11
CA PHE A 113 0.25 19.57 1.13
C PHE A 113 0.43 20.38 2.42
N LEU A 114 -0.63 21.05 2.90
CA LEU A 114 -0.61 21.75 4.18
C LEU A 114 -0.45 20.79 5.37
N VAL A 115 -1.06 19.59 5.32
CA VAL A 115 -0.87 18.54 6.32
C VAL A 115 0.61 18.13 6.36
N VAL A 116 1.23 17.87 5.20
CA VAL A 116 2.64 17.48 5.13
C VAL A 116 3.54 18.58 5.70
N LEU A 117 3.32 19.85 5.35
CA LEU A 117 4.08 20.98 5.90
C LEU A 117 3.93 21.09 7.43
N HIS A 118 2.72 20.90 7.94
CA HIS A 118 2.47 20.88 9.37
C HIS A 118 3.19 19.69 10.05
N ASP A 119 3.14 18.52 9.43
CA ASP A 119 3.78 17.31 9.92
C ASP A 119 5.32 17.42 9.98
N LEU A 120 5.90 18.14 9.01
CA LEU A 120 7.33 18.48 8.98
C LEU A 120 7.69 19.67 9.89
N ARG A 121 6.73 20.20 10.67
CA ARG A 121 6.89 21.39 11.53
C ARG A 121 7.26 22.69 10.80
N LEU A 122 7.05 22.73 9.49
CA LEU A 122 7.26 23.92 8.65
C LEU A 122 6.06 24.87 8.70
N ARG A 123 4.92 24.43 9.22
CA ARG A 123 3.70 25.22 9.44
C ARG A 123 3.19 25.00 10.87
N LYS A 124 2.80 26.09 11.55
CA LYS A 124 2.27 26.06 12.93
C LYS A 124 0.77 25.76 12.98
N GLU A 125 0.00 26.23 11.98
CA GLU A 125 -1.45 26.06 11.96
C GLU A 125 -1.83 24.63 11.56
N ALA A 126 -2.66 23.98 12.38
CA ALA A 126 -3.21 22.67 12.08
C ALA A 126 -4.21 22.77 10.91
N PRO A 127 -4.14 21.88 9.92
CA PRO A 127 -5.11 21.83 8.84
C PRO A 127 -6.48 21.36 9.35
N PRO A 128 -7.58 21.64 8.59
CA PRO A 128 -8.92 21.22 8.97
C PRO A 128 -9.01 19.73 9.24
N GLN A 129 -9.57 19.34 10.38
CA GLN A 129 -9.75 17.95 10.79
C GLN A 129 -11.18 17.52 10.49
N ARG A 130 -11.33 16.43 9.72
CA ARG A 130 -12.58 15.69 9.50
C ARG A 130 -12.39 14.25 10.04
N LYS A 131 -13.30 13.31 9.74
CA LYS A 131 -13.10 11.88 10.08
C LYS A 131 -11.73 11.37 9.64
N TYR A 132 -11.30 11.78 8.44
CA TYR A 132 -9.93 11.62 7.92
C TYR A 132 -9.43 12.96 7.41
N ASN A 133 -8.17 13.29 7.67
CA ASN A 133 -7.55 14.48 7.10
C ASN A 133 -7.27 14.29 5.59
N ALA A 134 -6.95 15.38 4.90
CA ALA A 134 -6.79 15.36 3.45
C ALA A 134 -5.67 14.41 2.97
N ALA A 135 -4.55 14.34 3.69
CA ALA A 135 -3.45 13.43 3.35
C ALA A 135 -3.86 11.96 3.53
N GLN A 136 -4.61 11.64 4.57
CA GLN A 136 -5.16 10.29 4.79
C GLN A 136 -6.13 9.89 3.67
N ARG A 137 -7.04 10.79 3.24
CA ARG A 137 -7.99 10.52 2.15
C ARG A 137 -7.26 10.20 0.85
N ILE A 138 -6.24 11.00 0.48
CA ILE A 138 -5.41 10.74 -0.70
C ILE A 138 -4.67 9.41 -0.57
N SER A 139 -4.06 9.16 0.58
CA SER A 139 -3.30 7.93 0.83
C SER A 139 -4.18 6.67 0.76
N TYR A 140 -5.37 6.69 1.36
CA TYR A 140 -6.29 5.56 1.32
C TYR A 140 -6.83 5.30 -0.09
N SER A 141 -7.16 6.36 -0.84
CA SER A 141 -7.55 6.21 -2.25
C SER A 141 -6.40 5.69 -3.10
N ALA A 142 -5.18 6.16 -2.89
CA ALA A 142 -3.99 5.69 -3.59
C ALA A 142 -3.73 4.20 -3.34
N ILE A 143 -3.86 3.73 -2.08
CA ILE A 143 -3.71 2.30 -1.75
C ILE A 143 -4.75 1.43 -2.46
N ILE A 144 -6.01 1.86 -2.54
CA ILE A 144 -7.05 1.14 -3.28
C ILE A 144 -6.71 1.06 -4.77
N LEU A 145 -6.27 2.18 -5.37
CA LEU A 145 -5.85 2.22 -6.77
C LEU A 145 -4.60 1.38 -7.04
N MET A 146 -3.63 1.39 -6.14
CA MET A 146 -2.45 0.51 -6.22
C MET A 146 -2.86 -0.96 -6.10
N GLY A 147 -3.84 -1.29 -5.25
CA GLY A 147 -4.41 -2.64 -5.14
C GLY A 147 -5.01 -3.12 -6.46
N LEU A 148 -5.86 -2.29 -7.06
CA LEU A 148 -6.42 -2.56 -8.38
C LEU A 148 -5.33 -2.71 -9.45
N GLY A 149 -4.37 -1.78 -9.48
CA GLY A 149 -3.24 -1.82 -10.41
C GLY A 149 -2.40 -3.09 -10.25
N SER A 150 -2.12 -3.53 -9.00
CA SER A 150 -1.41 -4.78 -8.73
C SER A 150 -2.17 -6.01 -9.21
N LEU A 151 -3.49 -6.06 -9.03
CA LEU A 151 -4.31 -7.16 -9.52
C LEU A 151 -4.32 -7.22 -11.04
N LEU A 152 -4.55 -6.09 -11.71
CA LEU A 152 -4.62 -6.04 -13.17
C LEU A 152 -3.27 -6.35 -13.81
N THR A 153 -2.19 -5.72 -13.35
CA THR A 153 -0.84 -6.00 -13.86
C THR A 153 -0.40 -7.42 -13.53
N GLY A 154 -0.73 -7.91 -12.33
CA GLY A 154 -0.45 -9.28 -11.91
C GLY A 154 -1.16 -10.31 -12.81
N LEU A 155 -2.44 -10.11 -13.16
CA LEU A 155 -3.17 -10.97 -14.10
C LEU A 155 -2.56 -10.94 -15.52
N ALA A 156 -2.16 -9.75 -15.99
CA ALA A 156 -1.50 -9.59 -17.29
C ALA A 156 -0.16 -10.34 -17.35
N ILE A 157 0.56 -10.47 -16.23
CA ILE A 157 1.82 -11.21 -16.14
C ILE A 157 1.57 -12.71 -15.95
N TYR A 158 0.60 -13.06 -15.09
CA TYR A 158 0.32 -14.45 -14.71
C TYR A 158 -0.25 -15.28 -15.85
N LYS A 159 -1.17 -14.71 -16.62
CA LYS A 159 -1.88 -15.38 -17.71
C LYS A 159 -1.93 -14.49 -18.97
N PRO A 160 -0.78 -14.18 -19.58
CA PRO A 160 -0.70 -13.19 -20.65
C PRO A 160 -1.48 -13.57 -21.92
N VAL A 161 -1.68 -14.86 -22.17
CA VAL A 161 -2.47 -15.35 -23.31
C VAL A 161 -3.97 -15.25 -23.02
N GLN A 162 -4.41 -15.70 -21.85
CA GLN A 162 -5.83 -15.64 -21.44
C GLN A 162 -6.31 -14.19 -21.24
N PHE A 163 -5.44 -13.32 -20.76
CA PHE A 163 -5.69 -11.89 -20.56
C PHE A 163 -4.91 -11.03 -21.57
N ALA A 164 -4.86 -11.48 -22.84
CA ALA A 164 -4.11 -10.77 -23.88
C ALA A 164 -4.53 -9.31 -24.05
N TRP A 165 -5.83 -9.01 -23.94
CA TRP A 165 -6.36 -7.65 -23.97
C TRP A 165 -5.80 -6.78 -22.84
N LEU A 166 -5.65 -7.34 -21.63
CA LEU A 166 -5.11 -6.64 -20.47
C LEU A 166 -3.61 -6.41 -20.63
N THR A 167 -2.89 -7.43 -21.12
CA THR A 167 -1.45 -7.31 -21.43
C THR A 167 -1.23 -6.23 -22.50
N TRP A 168 -2.07 -6.16 -23.52
CA TRP A 168 -2.03 -5.11 -24.53
C TRP A 168 -2.32 -3.73 -23.95
N LEU A 169 -3.32 -3.61 -23.05
CA LEU A 169 -3.68 -2.34 -22.37
C LEU A 169 -2.48 -1.73 -21.62
N PHE A 170 -1.64 -2.56 -21.03
CA PHE A 170 -0.42 -2.10 -20.34
C PHE A 170 0.79 -1.89 -21.27
N GLY A 171 0.63 -2.02 -22.59
CA GLY A 171 1.74 -1.87 -23.55
C GLY A 171 2.63 -3.12 -23.66
N GLY A 172 2.09 -4.29 -23.34
CA GLY A 172 2.77 -5.58 -23.43
C GLY A 172 3.28 -6.13 -22.11
N TYR A 173 3.74 -7.37 -22.14
CA TYR A 173 4.18 -8.13 -20.97
C TYR A 173 5.26 -7.42 -20.13
N GLN A 174 6.26 -6.84 -20.79
CA GLN A 174 7.37 -6.18 -20.08
C GLN A 174 6.93 -4.88 -19.39
N MET A 175 6.01 -4.15 -20.01
CA MET A 175 5.44 -2.94 -19.40
C MET A 175 4.51 -3.29 -18.22
N ALA A 176 3.73 -4.38 -18.33
CA ALA A 176 2.94 -4.87 -17.19
C ALA A 176 3.84 -5.23 -16.00
N ARG A 177 4.98 -5.92 -16.23
CA ARG A 177 6.00 -6.19 -15.20
C ARG A 177 6.58 -4.91 -14.62
N PHE A 178 6.88 -3.92 -15.45
CA PHE A 178 7.40 -2.63 -15.02
C PHE A 178 6.42 -1.93 -14.07
N PHE A 179 5.14 -1.82 -14.45
CA PHE A 179 4.13 -1.21 -13.59
C PHE A 179 3.93 -1.99 -12.29
N HIS A 180 3.87 -3.32 -12.35
CA HIS A 180 3.73 -4.16 -11.17
C HIS A 180 4.87 -3.96 -10.17
N PHE A 181 6.10 -3.90 -10.65
CA PHE A 181 7.28 -3.63 -9.83
C PHE A 181 7.20 -2.24 -9.18
N TRP A 182 6.88 -1.19 -9.94
CA TRP A 182 6.83 0.17 -9.40
C TRP A 182 5.66 0.39 -8.44
N ILE A 183 4.56 -0.29 -8.63
CA ILE A 183 3.46 -0.33 -7.64
C ILE A 183 3.97 -0.96 -6.34
N THR A 184 4.76 -2.02 -6.41
CA THR A 184 5.38 -2.65 -5.23
C THR A 184 6.30 -1.67 -4.50
N VAL A 185 7.12 -0.90 -5.23
CA VAL A 185 7.92 0.19 -4.63
C VAL A 185 7.02 1.22 -3.95
N GLY A 186 5.90 1.58 -4.59
CA GLY A 186 4.90 2.46 -3.99
C GLY A 186 4.34 1.93 -2.67
N TYR A 187 4.05 0.63 -2.57
CA TYR A 187 3.60 0.00 -1.32
C TYR A 187 4.66 0.06 -0.22
N VAL A 188 5.93 -0.18 -0.56
CA VAL A 188 7.03 -0.10 0.43
C VAL A 188 7.16 1.34 0.95
N LEU A 189 7.13 2.33 0.06
CA LEU A 189 7.17 3.75 0.47
C LEU A 189 5.97 4.13 1.33
N PHE A 190 4.77 3.72 0.92
CA PHE A 190 3.57 3.93 1.72
C PHE A 190 3.70 3.29 3.11
N PHE A 191 4.18 2.06 3.19
CA PHE A 191 4.37 1.35 4.45
C PHE A 191 5.31 2.11 5.40
N VAL A 192 6.45 2.61 4.90
CA VAL A 192 7.40 3.40 5.68
C VAL A 192 6.73 4.67 6.23
N VAL A 193 6.03 5.43 5.36
CA VAL A 193 5.31 6.63 5.78
C VAL A 193 4.19 6.30 6.76
N HIS A 194 3.46 5.21 6.54
CA HIS A 194 2.39 4.75 7.43
C HIS A 194 2.91 4.43 8.82
N ILE A 195 3.99 3.66 8.93
CA ILE A 195 4.60 3.36 10.23
C ILE A 195 5.09 4.63 10.94
N ALA A 196 5.74 5.56 10.22
CA ALA A 196 6.16 6.83 10.78
C ALA A 196 4.96 7.63 11.35
N GLN A 197 3.82 7.64 10.63
CA GLN A 197 2.60 8.30 11.09
C GLN A 197 1.95 7.58 12.30
N VAL A 198 1.98 6.26 12.34
CA VAL A 198 1.49 5.48 13.49
C VAL A 198 2.32 5.80 14.74
N ILE A 199 3.64 5.85 14.63
CA ILE A 199 4.54 6.21 15.73
C ILE A 199 4.26 7.65 16.20
N LYS A 200 4.11 8.59 15.26
CA LYS A 200 3.84 10.00 15.57
C LYS A 200 2.51 10.20 16.28
N THR A 201 1.45 9.50 15.85
CA THR A 201 0.11 9.60 16.45
C THR A 201 0.00 8.90 17.81
N GLY A 202 0.92 7.99 18.12
CA GLY A 202 1.06 7.38 19.43
C GLY A 202 0.18 6.15 19.67
N TRP A 203 0.38 5.56 20.85
CA TRP A 203 -0.19 4.28 21.26
C TRP A 203 -1.72 4.22 21.24
N SER A 204 -2.39 5.31 21.60
CA SER A 204 -3.86 5.37 21.63
C SER A 204 -4.48 5.07 20.26
N ASN A 205 -3.93 5.69 19.21
CA ASN A 205 -4.40 5.48 17.84
C ASN A 205 -4.10 4.07 17.31
N PHE A 206 -2.92 3.53 17.60
CA PHE A 206 -2.57 2.15 17.29
C PHE A 206 -3.54 1.17 17.96
N ARG A 207 -3.78 1.34 19.27
CA ARG A 207 -4.72 0.52 20.02
C ARG A 207 -6.14 0.60 19.48
N ALA A 208 -6.59 1.77 19.01
CA ALA A 208 -7.91 1.94 18.40
C ALA A 208 -8.09 1.06 17.15
N MET A 209 -7.00 0.78 16.40
CA MET A 209 -7.04 -0.13 15.26
C MET A 209 -7.12 -1.62 15.67
N ILE A 210 -6.80 -1.95 16.93
CA ILE A 210 -6.94 -3.31 17.47
C ILE A 210 -8.33 -3.49 18.12
N ILE A 211 -8.70 -2.62 19.04
CA ILE A 211 -9.92 -2.78 19.87
C ILE A 211 -11.14 -2.03 19.31
N GLY A 212 -10.95 -1.09 18.38
CA GLY A 212 -12.03 -0.36 17.69
C GLY A 212 -12.53 0.90 18.40
N VAL A 213 -12.03 1.21 19.60
CA VAL A 213 -12.43 2.36 20.39
C VAL A 213 -11.24 3.24 20.76
N GLU A 214 -11.45 4.53 20.82
CA GLU A 214 -10.49 5.52 21.29
C GLU A 214 -11.03 6.18 22.57
N VAL A 215 -10.10 6.51 23.47
CA VAL A 215 -10.42 7.27 24.67
C VAL A 215 -10.41 8.75 24.29
N GLY A 216 -11.57 9.33 24.09
CA GLY A 216 -11.75 10.77 23.89
C GLY A 216 -11.82 11.52 25.22
N GLU A 217 -11.31 12.75 25.26
CA GLU A 217 -11.67 13.70 26.31
C GLU A 217 -13.08 14.19 26.02
N ALA A 218 -13.97 14.11 27.02
CA ALA A 218 -15.31 14.71 26.90
C ALA A 218 -15.13 16.19 26.52
N ARG A 219 -15.64 16.59 25.35
CA ARG A 219 -15.79 18.01 25.05
C ARG A 219 -16.75 18.55 26.11
N GLY A 220 -16.25 19.41 26.98
CA GLY A 220 -17.10 20.20 27.86
C GLY A 220 -17.96 21.11 26.97
N ASP A 221 -19.25 20.93 27.04
CA ASP A 221 -20.27 21.83 26.49
C ASP A 221 -20.17 23.19 27.19
#